data_8aaa0fc0b52141a75d44097e5c3b7f5f
#
_entry.id   8aaa0fc0b52141a75d44097e5c3b7f5f
#
_cell.length_a   1.000
_cell.length_b   1.000
_cell.length_c   1.000
_cell.angle_alpha   90.00
_cell.angle_beta   90.00
_cell.angle_gamma   90.00
#
_symmetry.space_group_name_H-M   'P 1'
#
loop_
_entity.id
_entity.type
_entity.pdbx_description
1 polymer ?
#
loop_
_entity_poly.entity_id
_entity_poly.type
_entity_poly.pdbx_seq_one_letter_code
_entity_poly.pdbx_strand_id
1 'polypeptide(L)'
;MRKQQEIVSSVKKWAQWWVLQRKKKLEEQLNETMSINPFLMPFLFDYHDLKNLDELVDLIIASHLMTGHATGFGKLIDEKILPNVFGTKKLDSSFRKISPFNESCFDEIDHLIVREDGRKQLLSLKAGRWTIQLTMAVQLNASFKDILEKHADSVDDIVVGVFYGTSEELTDKYDILRGINRGANHSVTDLTDSVSVYAGREFWSWLNYGENCTQEWVLQGIIEALNEERIHETATELLSKFKASVVQKYESDIKNGDSMSWFKLLSKING
;
A
#
# COMPACT_ATOMS: atom_id res chain seq x y z
N MET A 1 5.53 -11.98 22.51
CA MET A 1 6.65 -11.60 21.61
C MET A 1 7.00 -12.77 20.70
N ARG A 2 7.05 -12.57 19.38
CA ARG A 2 7.41 -13.63 18.40
C ARG A 2 8.91 -13.64 18.14
N LYS A 3 9.45 -14.84 17.90
CA LYS A 3 10.88 -15.04 17.66
C LYS A 3 11.23 -14.87 16.17
N GLN A 4 12.49 -14.56 15.89
CA GLN A 4 13.00 -14.38 14.52
C GLN A 4 12.57 -15.49 13.57
N GLN A 5 12.85 -16.75 13.91
CA GLN A 5 12.57 -17.90 13.04
C GLN A 5 11.07 -18.03 12.70
N GLU A 6 10.18 -17.72 13.65
CA GLU A 6 8.73 -17.76 13.45
C GLU A 6 8.29 -16.67 12.47
N ILE A 7 8.83 -15.44 12.63
CA ILE A 7 8.53 -14.31 11.75
C ILE A 7 9.06 -14.60 10.35
N VAL A 8 10.35 -14.91 10.22
CA VAL A 8 11.00 -15.16 8.92
C VAL A 8 10.27 -16.24 8.14
N SER A 9 10.02 -17.40 8.74
CA SER A 9 9.36 -18.52 8.07
C SER A 9 7.91 -18.21 7.66
N SER A 10 7.17 -17.52 8.52
CA SER A 10 5.78 -17.16 8.25
C SER A 10 5.68 -16.06 7.18
N VAL A 11 6.53 -15.03 7.25
CA VAL A 11 6.60 -13.97 6.24
C VAL A 11 7.01 -14.55 4.89
N LYS A 12 8.02 -15.44 4.84
CA LYS A 12 8.45 -16.13 3.63
C LYS A 12 7.28 -16.84 2.94
N LYS A 13 6.49 -17.62 3.68
CA LYS A 13 5.31 -18.30 3.15
C LYS A 13 4.33 -17.33 2.48
N TRP A 14 4.02 -16.20 3.12
CA TRP A 14 3.06 -15.24 2.59
C TRP A 14 3.65 -14.39 1.46
N ALA A 15 4.93 -14.10 1.49
CA ALA A 15 5.64 -13.46 0.39
C ALA A 15 5.66 -14.35 -0.86
N GLN A 16 5.92 -15.66 -0.74
CA GLN A 16 5.80 -16.62 -1.85
C GLN A 16 4.39 -16.64 -2.43
N TRP A 17 3.37 -16.70 -1.58
CA TRP A 17 1.99 -16.60 -2.03
C TRP A 17 1.72 -15.31 -2.81
N TRP A 18 2.16 -14.17 -2.31
CA TRP A 18 1.99 -12.88 -2.97
C TRP A 18 2.65 -12.83 -4.35
N VAL A 19 3.84 -13.34 -4.44
CA VAL A 19 4.60 -13.47 -5.67
C VAL A 19 3.85 -14.28 -6.72
N LEU A 20 3.33 -15.45 -6.35
CA LEU A 20 2.53 -16.28 -7.24
C LEU A 20 1.25 -15.56 -7.69
N GLN A 21 0.60 -14.79 -6.81
CA GLN A 21 -0.54 -13.97 -7.19
C GLN A 21 -0.16 -12.85 -8.17
N ARG A 22 1.02 -12.23 -8.00
CA ARG A 22 1.52 -11.20 -8.95
C ARG A 22 1.82 -11.79 -10.32
N LYS A 23 2.45 -12.96 -10.36
CA LYS A 23 2.68 -13.70 -11.60
C LYS A 23 1.36 -13.99 -12.33
N LYS A 24 0.39 -14.58 -11.63
CA LYS A 24 -0.93 -14.86 -12.19
C LYS A 24 -1.61 -13.62 -12.75
N LYS A 25 -1.59 -12.51 -12.02
CA LYS A 25 -2.13 -11.24 -12.52
C LYS A 25 -1.43 -10.73 -13.76
N LEU A 26 -0.12 -10.88 -13.85
CA LEU A 26 0.62 -10.49 -15.05
C LEU A 26 0.22 -11.36 -16.24
N GLU A 27 0.05 -12.67 -16.05
CA GLU A 27 -0.46 -13.60 -17.08
C GLU A 27 -1.88 -13.23 -17.54
N GLU A 28 -2.76 -12.86 -16.62
CA GLU A 28 -4.12 -12.40 -16.93
C GLU A 28 -4.11 -11.11 -17.75
N GLN A 29 -3.24 -10.15 -17.37
CA GLN A 29 -3.09 -8.87 -18.06
C GLN A 29 -2.52 -8.97 -19.50
N LEU A 30 -1.83 -10.07 -19.85
CA LEU A 30 -1.41 -10.32 -21.24
C LEU A 30 -2.59 -10.37 -22.20
N ASN A 31 -3.77 -10.74 -21.71
CA ASN A 31 -4.99 -10.85 -22.49
C ASN A 31 -5.89 -9.60 -22.39
N GLU A 32 -5.54 -8.64 -21.52
CA GLU A 32 -6.31 -7.43 -21.34
C GLU A 32 -5.76 -6.28 -22.20
N THR A 33 -6.66 -5.38 -22.56
CA THR A 33 -6.28 -4.17 -23.28
C THR A 33 -5.79 -3.14 -22.28
N MET A 34 -4.49 -2.84 -22.29
CA MET A 34 -3.94 -1.76 -21.49
C MET A 34 -4.60 -0.44 -21.87
N SER A 35 -5.22 0.22 -20.90
CA SER A 35 -5.78 1.57 -21.08
C SER A 35 -4.65 2.59 -21.05
N ILE A 36 -4.49 3.32 -22.12
CA ILE A 36 -3.49 4.38 -22.26
C ILE A 36 -4.23 5.73 -22.28
N ASN A 37 -3.75 6.70 -21.48
CA ASN A 37 -4.25 8.06 -21.56
C ASN A 37 -3.61 8.79 -22.76
N PRO A 38 -4.34 9.04 -23.85
CA PRO A 38 -3.76 9.59 -25.09
C PRO A 38 -3.26 11.03 -24.94
N PHE A 39 -3.76 11.79 -23.95
CA PHE A 39 -3.31 13.16 -23.68
C PHE A 39 -1.99 13.21 -22.92
N LEU A 40 -1.68 12.17 -22.14
CA LEU A 40 -0.44 12.09 -21.37
C LEU A 40 0.74 11.60 -22.23
N MET A 41 0.48 10.83 -23.28
CA MET A 41 1.54 10.19 -24.07
C MET A 41 2.51 11.17 -24.74
N PRO A 42 2.05 12.25 -25.41
CA PRO A 42 2.96 13.25 -25.98
C PRO A 42 3.88 13.88 -24.94
N PHE A 43 3.32 14.20 -23.76
CA PHE A 43 4.09 14.76 -22.64
C PHE A 43 5.17 13.81 -22.16
N LEU A 44 4.83 12.53 -21.92
CA LEU A 44 5.80 11.53 -21.47
C LEU A 44 6.90 11.29 -22.51
N PHE A 45 6.52 11.26 -23.78
CA PHE A 45 7.44 11.04 -24.88
C PHE A 45 8.49 12.15 -24.97
N ASP A 46 8.05 13.40 -24.91
CA ASP A 46 8.94 14.58 -24.95
C ASP A 46 9.73 14.76 -23.66
N TYR A 47 9.06 14.68 -22.49
CA TYR A 47 9.68 14.89 -21.18
C TYR A 47 10.82 13.90 -20.91
N HIS A 48 10.68 12.65 -21.34
CA HIS A 48 11.70 11.60 -21.17
C HIS A 48 12.63 11.44 -22.37
N ASP A 49 12.55 12.32 -23.39
CA ASP A 49 13.35 12.27 -24.63
C ASP A 49 13.29 10.90 -25.33
N LEU A 50 12.10 10.28 -25.37
CA LEU A 50 11.91 8.96 -25.93
C LEU A 50 12.01 9.03 -27.46
N LYS A 51 12.58 7.98 -28.08
CA LYS A 51 12.86 7.97 -29.54
C LYS A 51 11.87 7.12 -30.33
N ASN A 52 11.20 6.22 -29.69
CA ASN A 52 10.35 5.25 -30.37
C ASN A 52 9.23 4.72 -29.43
N LEU A 53 8.32 3.93 -30.02
CA LEU A 53 7.20 3.35 -29.32
C LEU A 53 7.64 2.32 -28.26
N ASP A 54 8.71 1.57 -28.52
CA ASP A 54 9.22 0.57 -27.57
C ASP A 54 9.63 1.19 -26.22
N GLU A 55 10.33 2.32 -26.28
CA GLU A 55 10.74 3.07 -25.08
C GLU A 55 9.53 3.64 -24.32
N LEU A 56 8.53 4.16 -25.05
CA LEU A 56 7.30 4.64 -24.44
C LEU A 56 6.53 3.51 -23.76
N VAL A 57 6.44 2.35 -24.41
CA VAL A 57 5.76 1.17 -23.84
C VAL A 57 6.52 0.65 -22.61
N ASP A 58 7.85 0.61 -22.62
CA ASP A 58 8.65 0.25 -21.45
C ASP A 58 8.35 1.17 -20.26
N LEU A 59 8.30 2.48 -20.47
CA LEU A 59 7.98 3.46 -19.42
C LEU A 59 6.56 3.23 -18.86
N ILE A 60 5.58 3.02 -19.73
CA ILE A 60 4.18 2.80 -19.33
C ILE A 60 4.06 1.49 -18.53
N ILE A 61 4.68 0.41 -19.01
CA ILE A 61 4.67 -0.89 -18.31
C ILE A 61 5.34 -0.77 -16.95
N ALA A 62 6.53 -0.16 -16.87
CA ALA A 62 7.24 0.03 -15.60
C ALA A 62 6.40 0.81 -14.59
N SER A 63 5.76 1.90 -15.03
CA SER A 63 4.89 2.72 -14.19
C SER A 63 3.65 1.95 -13.71
N HIS A 64 2.99 1.22 -14.59
CA HIS A 64 1.82 0.39 -14.27
C HIS A 64 2.17 -0.73 -13.26
N LEU A 65 3.28 -1.42 -13.48
CA LEU A 65 3.75 -2.47 -12.59
C LEU A 65 4.14 -1.92 -11.22
N MET A 66 4.85 -0.78 -11.18
CA MET A 66 5.24 -0.15 -9.93
C MET A 66 4.02 0.19 -9.07
N THR A 67 3.00 0.81 -9.66
CA THR A 67 1.74 1.12 -8.97
C THR A 67 1.03 -0.15 -8.49
N GLY A 68 0.93 -1.15 -9.36
CA GLY A 68 0.30 -2.43 -9.04
C GLY A 68 1.07 -3.22 -7.96
N HIS A 69 2.39 -3.16 -7.97
CA HIS A 69 3.22 -3.79 -6.93
C HIS A 69 3.09 -3.06 -5.60
N ALA A 70 3.13 -1.73 -5.58
CA ALA A 70 2.97 -0.95 -4.36
C ALA A 70 1.63 -1.22 -3.67
N THR A 71 0.52 -1.18 -4.44
CA THR A 71 -0.81 -1.50 -3.92
C THR A 71 -0.93 -2.96 -3.46
N GLY A 72 -0.41 -3.89 -4.25
CA GLY A 72 -0.42 -5.32 -3.92
C GLY A 72 0.43 -5.64 -2.68
N PHE A 73 1.55 -4.95 -2.50
CA PHE A 73 2.39 -5.10 -1.33
C PHE A 73 1.71 -4.58 -0.06
N GLY A 74 1.04 -3.42 -0.13
CA GLY A 74 0.21 -2.92 0.96
C GLY A 74 -0.81 -3.96 1.43
N LYS A 75 -1.50 -4.64 0.48
CA LYS A 75 -2.42 -5.74 0.80
C LYS A 75 -1.73 -6.97 1.39
N LEU A 76 -0.50 -7.30 0.97
CA LEU A 76 0.27 -8.37 1.60
C LEU A 76 0.51 -8.08 3.08
N ILE A 77 0.93 -6.86 3.41
CA ILE A 77 1.12 -6.45 4.82
C ILE A 77 -0.20 -6.53 5.57
N ASP A 78 -1.21 -5.81 5.11
CA ASP A 78 -2.51 -5.64 5.75
C ASP A 78 -3.29 -6.95 5.91
N GLU A 79 -3.43 -7.74 4.83
CA GLU A 79 -4.33 -8.89 4.81
C GLU A 79 -3.66 -10.21 5.20
N LYS A 80 -2.33 -10.30 5.11
CA LYS A 80 -1.61 -11.56 5.32
C LYS A 80 -0.58 -11.48 6.43
N ILE A 81 0.33 -10.51 6.39
CA ILE A 81 1.42 -10.45 7.38
C ILE A 81 0.87 -10.05 8.75
N LEU A 82 0.15 -8.94 8.86
CA LEU A 82 -0.37 -8.50 10.16
C LEU A 82 -1.25 -9.57 10.83
N PRO A 83 -2.26 -10.17 10.18
CA PRO A 83 -3.09 -11.18 10.83
C PRO A 83 -2.37 -12.49 11.12
N ASN A 84 -1.63 -13.03 10.15
CA ASN A 84 -1.10 -14.39 10.28
C ASN A 84 0.27 -14.47 10.95
N VAL A 85 1.08 -13.41 10.86
CA VAL A 85 2.39 -13.37 11.49
C VAL A 85 2.30 -12.74 12.87
N PHE A 86 1.53 -11.67 13.05
CA PHE A 86 1.46 -10.94 14.31
C PHE A 86 0.16 -11.18 15.10
N GLY A 87 -0.81 -11.87 14.51
CA GLY A 87 -2.05 -12.26 15.20
C GLY A 87 -3.06 -11.13 15.36
N THR A 88 -2.96 -10.08 14.54
CA THR A 88 -3.95 -9.01 14.54
C THR A 88 -5.28 -9.50 13.97
N LYS A 89 -6.39 -8.90 14.37
CA LYS A 89 -7.71 -9.21 13.82
C LYS A 89 -8.10 -8.11 12.84
N LYS A 90 -8.10 -8.43 11.54
CA LYS A 90 -8.53 -7.47 10.51
C LYS A 90 -10.01 -7.17 10.66
N LEU A 91 -10.38 -5.89 10.61
CA LEU A 91 -11.76 -5.42 10.58
C LEU A 91 -12.29 -5.51 9.14
N ASP A 92 -12.48 -6.74 8.65
CA ASP A 92 -13.05 -7.00 7.33
C ASP A 92 -14.58 -6.80 7.31
N SER A 93 -15.19 -7.00 6.15
CA SER A 93 -16.64 -6.83 5.95
C SER A 93 -17.51 -7.71 6.86
N SER A 94 -17.00 -8.83 7.36
CA SER A 94 -17.71 -9.70 8.29
C SER A 94 -17.60 -9.18 9.72
N PHE A 95 -16.40 -8.74 10.13
CA PHE A 95 -16.15 -8.18 11.45
C PHE A 95 -16.89 -6.86 11.65
N ARG A 96 -17.00 -6.03 10.60
CA ARG A 96 -17.76 -4.76 10.60
C ARG A 96 -19.28 -4.90 10.72
N LYS A 97 -19.82 -6.13 10.76
CA LYS A 97 -21.24 -6.38 11.07
C LYS A 97 -21.50 -6.52 12.57
N ILE A 98 -20.44 -6.59 13.37
CA ILE A 98 -20.54 -6.83 14.82
C ILE A 98 -20.38 -5.49 15.56
N SER A 99 -21.28 -5.18 16.48
CA SER A 99 -21.16 -4.00 17.34
C SER A 99 -19.92 -4.10 18.25
N PRO A 100 -19.18 -3.01 18.47
CA PRO A 100 -19.41 -1.65 17.98
C PRO A 100 -18.80 -1.36 16.59
N PHE A 101 -18.10 -2.31 15.96
CA PHE A 101 -17.32 -2.11 14.74
C PHE A 101 -18.15 -1.82 13.48
N ASN A 102 -19.48 -1.89 13.59
CA ASN A 102 -20.43 -1.50 12.54
C ASN A 102 -20.73 0.01 12.50
N GLU A 103 -20.19 0.78 13.43
CA GLU A 103 -20.35 2.23 13.46
C GLU A 103 -19.32 2.91 12.54
N SER A 104 -19.69 4.04 11.94
CA SER A 104 -18.86 4.75 10.95
C SER A 104 -17.55 5.30 11.50
N CYS A 105 -17.45 5.54 12.80
CA CYS A 105 -16.20 5.96 13.42
C CYS A 105 -15.08 4.90 13.31
N PHE A 106 -15.43 3.62 13.11
CA PHE A 106 -14.46 2.55 12.90
C PHE A 106 -14.05 2.35 11.44
N ASP A 107 -14.60 3.07 10.47
CA ASP A 107 -14.32 2.86 9.04
C ASP A 107 -12.84 3.00 8.68
N GLU A 108 -12.11 3.85 9.39
CA GLU A 108 -10.68 4.08 9.20
C GLU A 108 -9.77 3.16 10.06
N ILE A 109 -10.36 2.20 10.78
CA ILE A 109 -9.62 1.23 11.57
C ILE A 109 -9.45 -0.05 10.76
N ASP A 110 -8.22 -0.49 10.59
CA ASP A 110 -7.89 -1.69 9.81
C ASP A 110 -7.83 -2.95 10.66
N HIS A 111 -7.31 -2.87 11.90
CA HIS A 111 -7.13 -4.02 12.77
C HIS A 111 -7.48 -3.74 14.23
N LEU A 112 -7.93 -4.80 14.92
CA LEU A 112 -7.96 -4.90 16.37
C LEU A 112 -6.78 -5.78 16.82
N ILE A 113 -6.04 -5.31 17.82
CA ILE A 113 -4.94 -6.03 18.47
C ILE A 113 -5.31 -6.26 19.93
N VAL A 114 -5.32 -7.50 20.35
CA VAL A 114 -5.51 -7.86 21.76
C VAL A 114 -4.15 -8.29 22.30
N ARG A 115 -3.61 -7.51 23.23
CA ARG A 115 -2.33 -7.77 23.88
C ARG A 115 -2.45 -8.88 24.93
N GLU A 116 -1.33 -9.47 25.34
CA GLU A 116 -1.29 -10.54 26.35
C GLU A 116 -1.83 -10.10 27.73
N ASP A 117 -1.72 -8.81 28.05
CA ASP A 117 -2.28 -8.19 29.26
C ASP A 117 -3.79 -7.86 29.15
N GLY A 118 -4.41 -8.19 28.04
CA GLY A 118 -5.82 -7.95 27.75
C GLY A 118 -6.13 -6.60 27.12
N ARG A 119 -5.16 -5.68 27.00
CA ARG A 119 -5.38 -4.40 26.31
C ARG A 119 -5.82 -4.59 24.88
N LYS A 120 -6.79 -3.79 24.46
CA LYS A 120 -7.36 -3.77 23.12
C LYS A 120 -6.94 -2.48 22.41
N GLN A 121 -6.07 -2.62 21.45
CA GLN A 121 -5.54 -1.52 20.64
C GLN A 121 -6.14 -1.57 19.24
N LEU A 122 -6.55 -0.43 18.73
CA LEU A 122 -6.96 -0.29 17.33
C LEU A 122 -5.78 0.17 16.48
N LEU A 123 -5.67 -0.36 15.28
CA LEU A 123 -4.64 0.03 14.32
C LEU A 123 -5.29 0.60 13.06
N SER A 124 -4.97 1.84 12.73
CA SER A 124 -5.16 2.43 11.40
C SER A 124 -3.85 2.37 10.64
N LEU A 125 -3.80 1.57 9.57
CA LEU A 125 -2.57 1.31 8.82
C LEU A 125 -2.44 2.26 7.64
N LYS A 126 -1.27 2.87 7.48
CA LYS A 126 -0.96 3.77 6.34
C LYS A 126 0.28 3.28 5.62
N ALA A 127 0.27 3.39 4.29
CA ALA A 127 1.36 2.89 3.46
C ALA A 127 2.62 3.76 3.49
N GLY A 128 2.52 5.04 3.85
CA GLY A 128 3.67 5.94 3.88
C GLY A 128 3.32 7.38 4.26
N ARG A 129 4.32 8.23 4.34
CA ARG A 129 4.21 9.63 4.83
C ARG A 129 3.23 10.53 4.05
N TRP A 130 2.99 10.23 2.78
CA TRP A 130 2.15 11.04 1.89
C TRP A 130 0.71 10.51 1.75
N THR A 131 0.34 9.47 2.48
CA THR A 131 -0.97 8.82 2.32
C THR A 131 -2.12 9.55 3.00
N ILE A 132 -1.83 10.54 3.85
CA ILE A 132 -2.85 11.31 4.56
C ILE A 132 -2.89 12.74 4.01
N GLN A 133 -4.10 13.16 3.58
CA GLN A 133 -4.42 14.55 3.23
C GLN A 133 -4.97 15.28 4.45
N LEU A 134 -4.98 16.62 4.43
CA LEU A 134 -5.45 17.44 5.56
C LEU A 134 -6.89 17.10 5.98
N THR A 135 -7.81 17.01 5.03
CA THR A 135 -9.21 16.67 5.32
C THR A 135 -9.33 15.29 5.97
N MET A 136 -8.55 14.31 5.50
CA MET A 136 -8.49 12.98 6.09
C MET A 136 -7.93 13.03 7.53
N ALA A 137 -6.89 13.82 7.80
CA ALA A 137 -6.33 13.96 9.14
C ALA A 137 -7.36 14.49 10.15
N VAL A 138 -8.13 15.51 9.76
CA VAL A 138 -9.21 16.08 10.58
C VAL A 138 -10.34 15.05 10.79
N GLN A 139 -10.74 14.33 9.76
CA GLN A 139 -11.73 13.25 9.87
C GLN A 139 -11.28 12.10 10.78
N LEU A 140 -10.02 11.68 10.66
CA LEU A 140 -9.41 10.68 11.55
C LEU A 140 -9.45 11.14 13.00
N ASN A 141 -9.07 12.39 13.28
CA ASN A 141 -9.15 12.93 14.64
C ASN A 141 -10.58 12.87 15.21
N ALA A 142 -11.58 13.28 14.42
CA ALA A 142 -12.98 13.22 14.83
C ALA A 142 -13.44 11.76 15.07
N SER A 143 -13.10 10.83 14.18
CA SER A 143 -13.43 9.42 14.34
C SER A 143 -12.76 8.79 15.55
N PHE A 144 -11.49 9.08 15.79
CA PHE A 144 -10.75 8.58 16.95
C PHE A 144 -11.31 9.13 18.26
N LYS A 145 -11.66 10.42 18.29
CA LYS A 145 -12.37 11.01 19.43
C LYS A 145 -13.67 10.27 19.73
N ASP A 146 -14.50 10.06 18.72
CA ASP A 146 -15.77 9.36 18.86
C ASP A 146 -15.59 7.94 19.41
N ILE A 147 -14.58 7.20 18.93
CA ILE A 147 -14.26 5.87 19.44
C ILE A 147 -13.86 5.93 20.91
N LEU A 148 -12.93 6.80 21.28
CA LEU A 148 -12.40 6.91 22.63
C LEU A 148 -13.45 7.39 23.65
N GLU A 149 -14.40 8.29 23.24
CA GLU A 149 -15.47 8.76 24.10
C GLU A 149 -16.62 7.75 24.25
N LYS A 150 -17.02 7.09 23.16
CA LYS A 150 -18.20 6.21 23.15
C LYS A 150 -17.92 4.75 23.49
N HIS A 151 -16.68 4.30 23.27
CA HIS A 151 -16.29 2.90 23.33
C HIS A 151 -15.08 2.64 24.24
N ALA A 152 -14.84 3.51 25.25
CA ALA A 152 -13.76 3.39 26.22
C ALA A 152 -13.69 2.02 26.94
N ASP A 153 -14.83 1.36 27.13
CA ASP A 153 -14.89 0.01 27.73
C ASP A 153 -14.38 -1.10 26.77
N SER A 154 -14.29 -0.79 25.50
CA SER A 154 -13.96 -1.75 24.43
C SER A 154 -12.61 -1.52 23.78
N VAL A 155 -12.01 -0.35 23.96
CA VAL A 155 -10.76 0.09 23.32
C VAL A 155 -9.93 0.90 24.30
N ASP A 156 -8.67 0.54 24.48
CA ASP A 156 -7.76 1.25 25.37
C ASP A 156 -7.00 2.38 24.68
N ASP A 157 -6.52 2.14 23.47
CA ASP A 157 -5.78 3.13 22.69
C ASP A 157 -5.85 2.87 21.18
N ILE A 158 -5.44 3.87 20.41
CA ILE A 158 -5.40 3.82 18.94
C ILE A 158 -3.97 4.07 18.47
N VAL A 159 -3.52 3.27 17.52
CA VAL A 159 -2.23 3.43 16.87
C VAL A 159 -2.42 3.68 15.39
N VAL A 160 -1.78 4.71 14.87
CA VAL A 160 -1.61 4.91 13.44
C VAL A 160 -0.24 4.35 13.05
N GLY A 161 -0.24 3.24 12.33
CA GLY A 161 0.97 2.54 11.92
C GLY A 161 1.36 2.86 10.49
N VAL A 162 2.61 3.25 10.27
CA VAL A 162 3.21 3.45 8.95
C VAL A 162 4.31 2.42 8.77
N PHE A 163 4.16 1.47 7.87
CA PHE A 163 5.05 0.31 7.86
C PHE A 163 6.43 0.55 7.22
N TYR A 164 6.71 1.74 6.65
CA TYR A 164 8.05 2.16 6.22
C TYR A 164 8.26 3.67 6.40
N GLY A 165 9.52 4.11 6.36
CA GLY A 165 9.93 5.48 6.65
C GLY A 165 10.32 5.67 8.12
N THR A 166 10.50 6.90 8.55
CA THR A 166 10.79 7.27 9.93
C THR A 166 9.75 8.25 10.47
N SER A 167 9.61 8.33 11.79
CA SER A 167 8.66 9.25 12.42
C SER A 167 8.98 10.72 12.13
N GLU A 168 10.26 11.07 11.99
CA GLU A 168 10.73 12.44 11.67
C GLU A 168 10.36 12.85 10.23
N GLU A 169 10.19 11.89 9.32
CA GLU A 169 9.81 12.17 7.93
C GLU A 169 8.31 12.31 7.72
N LEU A 170 7.48 12.00 8.73
CA LEU A 170 6.04 12.12 8.62
C LEU A 170 5.62 13.58 8.44
N THR A 171 4.56 13.79 7.66
CA THR A 171 4.00 15.12 7.45
C THR A 171 3.24 15.60 8.68
N ASP A 172 3.05 16.92 8.80
CA ASP A 172 2.24 17.56 9.84
C ASP A 172 0.81 17.00 9.99
N LYS A 173 0.30 16.29 8.98
CA LYS A 173 -1.02 15.64 9.02
C LYS A 173 -1.08 14.54 10.09
N TYR A 174 0.04 13.88 10.38
CA TYR A 174 0.14 12.90 11.46
C TYR A 174 0.11 13.54 12.86
N ASP A 175 0.50 14.80 12.99
CA ASP A 175 0.29 15.58 14.21
C ASP A 175 -1.18 16.03 14.32
N ILE A 176 -1.74 16.54 13.22
CA ILE A 176 -3.12 17.03 13.18
C ILE A 176 -4.12 15.92 13.55
N LEU A 177 -3.94 14.68 13.07
CA LEU A 177 -4.83 13.58 13.45
C LEU A 177 -4.77 13.23 14.95
N ARG A 178 -3.68 13.59 15.65
CA ARG A 178 -3.56 13.46 17.11
C ARG A 178 -4.07 14.70 17.86
N GLY A 179 -4.46 15.74 17.13
CA GLY A 179 -4.95 17.00 17.71
C GLY A 179 -3.88 18.07 17.92
N ILE A 180 -2.68 17.88 17.40
CA ILE A 180 -1.60 18.87 17.48
C ILE A 180 -1.73 19.85 16.31
N ASN A 181 -2.14 21.09 16.61
CA ASN A 181 -2.19 22.16 15.62
C ASN A 181 -0.82 22.84 15.47
N ARG A 182 -0.27 22.86 14.24
CA ARG A 182 0.97 23.56 13.92
C ARG A 182 0.67 24.87 13.19
N GLY A 183 0.25 25.91 13.95
CA GLY A 183 0.07 27.25 13.42
C GLY A 183 -1.24 27.55 12.72
N ALA A 184 -2.12 26.57 12.50
CA ALA A 184 -3.47 26.75 11.97
C ALA A 184 -4.48 26.04 12.86
N ASN A 185 -5.65 26.65 13.09
CA ASN A 185 -6.71 26.01 13.87
C ASN A 185 -7.53 25.09 12.95
N HIS A 186 -7.35 23.79 13.10
CA HIS A 186 -8.05 22.75 12.32
C HIS A 186 -9.28 22.18 13.04
N SER A 187 -9.72 22.74 14.15
CA SER A 187 -10.85 22.25 14.95
C SER A 187 -10.70 20.77 15.35
N VAL A 188 -9.53 20.37 15.77
CA VAL A 188 -9.20 19.02 16.22
C VAL A 188 -9.13 18.96 17.76
N THR A 189 -9.42 17.78 18.31
CA THR A 189 -9.31 17.49 19.75
C THR A 189 -7.93 16.91 20.04
N ASP A 190 -7.29 17.33 21.14
CA ASP A 190 -6.04 16.72 21.61
C ASP A 190 -6.30 15.28 22.08
N LEU A 191 -5.67 14.33 21.41
CA LEU A 191 -5.77 12.89 21.65
C LEU A 191 -4.39 12.27 21.89
N THR A 192 -3.38 13.09 22.19
CA THR A 192 -1.98 12.66 22.29
C THR A 192 -1.73 11.57 23.33
N ASP A 193 -2.55 11.52 24.38
CA ASP A 193 -2.47 10.50 25.44
C ASP A 193 -3.01 9.13 25.02
N SER A 194 -3.90 9.08 24.01
CA SER A 194 -4.58 7.84 23.58
C SER A 194 -4.33 7.47 22.11
N VAL A 195 -3.74 8.37 21.33
CA VAL A 195 -3.43 8.14 19.91
C VAL A 195 -1.93 8.25 19.68
N SER A 196 -1.30 7.14 19.34
CA SER A 196 0.12 7.08 18.99
C SER A 196 0.32 6.94 17.49
N VAL A 197 1.43 7.46 16.98
CA VAL A 197 1.87 7.28 15.59
C VAL A 197 3.24 6.63 15.60
N TYR A 198 3.38 5.50 14.91
CA TYR A 198 4.66 4.80 14.78
C TYR A 198 4.97 4.56 13.30
N ALA A 199 6.22 4.82 12.89
CA ALA A 199 6.67 4.61 11.53
C ALA A 199 7.89 3.67 11.47
N GLY A 200 7.98 2.89 10.39
CA GLY A 200 9.12 2.02 10.10
C GLY A 200 9.50 1.13 11.29
N ARG A 201 10.75 1.24 11.76
CA ARG A 201 11.27 0.44 12.89
C ARG A 201 10.40 0.52 14.14
N GLU A 202 9.91 1.69 14.50
CA GLU A 202 9.07 1.88 15.68
C GLU A 202 7.76 1.13 15.54
N PHE A 203 7.12 1.17 14.37
CA PHE A 203 5.90 0.43 14.09
C PHE A 203 6.11 -1.09 14.22
N TRP A 204 7.14 -1.64 13.60
CA TRP A 204 7.42 -3.07 13.65
C TRP A 204 7.84 -3.53 15.05
N SER A 205 8.60 -2.70 15.77
CA SER A 205 8.99 -2.95 17.15
C SER A 205 7.76 -2.96 18.08
N TRP A 206 6.91 -1.93 18.00
CA TRP A 206 5.66 -1.87 18.75
C TRP A 206 4.76 -3.09 18.47
N LEU A 207 4.65 -3.50 17.21
CA LEU A 207 3.82 -4.64 16.81
C LEU A 207 4.31 -5.94 17.48
N ASN A 208 5.62 -6.12 17.67
CA ASN A 208 6.25 -7.29 18.28
C ASN A 208 6.78 -7.03 19.70
N TYR A 209 6.02 -6.28 20.50
CA TYR A 209 6.28 -6.08 21.93
C TYR A 209 7.64 -5.46 22.26
N GLY A 210 8.14 -4.54 21.44
CA GLY A 210 9.38 -3.80 21.65
C GLY A 210 10.63 -4.43 21.01
N GLU A 211 10.48 -5.51 20.22
CA GLU A 211 11.62 -6.16 19.54
C GLU A 211 12.09 -5.33 18.33
N ASN A 212 13.25 -4.70 18.48
CA ASN A 212 13.77 -3.73 17.51
C ASN A 212 14.23 -4.34 16.17
N CYS A 213 14.52 -5.64 16.11
CA CYS A 213 14.96 -6.31 14.89
C CYS A 213 13.78 -6.84 14.05
N THR A 214 12.55 -6.57 14.45
CA THR A 214 11.35 -7.14 13.79
C THR A 214 11.26 -6.78 12.32
N GLN A 215 11.56 -5.54 11.93
CA GLN A 215 11.50 -5.14 10.52
C GLN A 215 12.54 -5.86 9.65
N GLU A 216 13.74 -6.11 10.19
CA GLU A 216 14.79 -6.87 9.50
C GLU A 216 14.37 -8.32 9.29
N TRP A 217 13.68 -8.92 10.27
CA TRP A 217 13.15 -10.29 10.16
C TRP A 217 12.04 -10.40 9.13
N VAL A 218 11.17 -9.38 9.05
CA VAL A 218 10.15 -9.29 7.99
C VAL A 218 10.80 -9.17 6.62
N LEU A 219 11.79 -8.29 6.46
CA LEU A 219 12.53 -8.12 5.21
C LEU A 219 13.28 -9.41 4.83
N GLN A 220 13.92 -10.08 5.78
CA GLN A 220 14.60 -11.36 5.56
C GLN A 220 13.65 -12.42 4.98
N GLY A 221 12.46 -12.56 5.57
CA GLY A 221 11.46 -13.50 5.06
C GLY A 221 11.03 -13.22 3.62
N ILE A 222 10.90 -11.93 3.26
CA ILE A 222 10.60 -11.49 1.88
C ILE A 222 11.76 -11.86 0.94
N ILE A 223 13.00 -11.57 1.31
CA ILE A 223 14.20 -11.85 0.50
C ILE A 223 14.34 -13.37 0.27
N GLU A 224 14.15 -14.19 1.31
CA GLU A 224 14.20 -15.64 1.19
C GLU A 224 13.13 -16.18 0.23
N ALA A 225 11.90 -15.61 0.28
CA ALA A 225 10.86 -15.99 -0.66
C ALA A 225 11.22 -15.68 -2.12
N LEU A 226 11.76 -14.49 -2.38
CA LEU A 226 12.17 -14.08 -3.73
C LEU A 226 13.29 -14.94 -4.30
N ASN A 227 14.26 -15.35 -3.47
CA ASN A 227 15.38 -16.19 -3.88
C ASN A 227 14.93 -17.61 -4.26
N GLU A 228 13.92 -18.17 -3.58
CA GLU A 228 13.41 -19.50 -3.89
C GLU A 228 12.53 -19.55 -5.13
N GLU A 229 11.69 -18.55 -5.32
CA GLU A 229 10.71 -18.53 -6.43
C GLU A 229 11.33 -18.21 -7.80
N ARG A 230 12.60 -17.78 -7.85
CA ARG A 230 13.31 -17.42 -9.11
C ARG A 230 12.48 -16.60 -10.07
N ILE A 231 11.73 -15.63 -9.53
CA ILE A 231 10.74 -14.84 -10.27
C ILE A 231 11.33 -14.14 -11.49
N HIS A 232 12.60 -13.76 -11.40
CA HIS A 232 13.28 -12.99 -12.42
C HIS A 232 13.16 -13.65 -13.81
N GLU A 233 13.36 -14.95 -13.91
CA GLU A 233 13.32 -15.67 -15.18
C GLU A 233 11.93 -15.65 -15.81
N THR A 234 10.88 -15.90 -15.02
CA THR A 234 9.49 -15.92 -15.52
C THR A 234 8.94 -14.52 -15.77
N ALA A 235 9.26 -13.55 -14.92
CA ALA A 235 8.79 -12.18 -15.08
C ALA A 235 9.35 -11.54 -16.36
N THR A 236 10.61 -11.74 -16.68
CA THR A 236 11.25 -11.21 -17.90
C THR A 236 10.54 -11.71 -19.17
N GLU A 237 10.22 -13.00 -19.23
CA GLU A 237 9.50 -13.56 -20.38
C GLU A 237 8.09 -13.00 -20.53
N LEU A 238 7.35 -12.93 -19.42
CA LEU A 238 5.99 -12.38 -19.40
C LEU A 238 5.96 -10.91 -19.78
N LEU A 239 6.90 -10.11 -19.27
CA LEU A 239 7.03 -8.70 -19.61
C LEU A 239 7.36 -8.48 -21.07
N SER A 240 8.25 -9.28 -21.65
CA SER A 240 8.59 -9.24 -23.07
C SER A 240 7.37 -9.54 -23.95
N LYS A 241 6.58 -10.56 -23.60
CA LYS A 241 5.32 -10.89 -24.30
C LYS A 241 4.30 -9.77 -24.18
N PHE A 242 4.15 -9.18 -22.98
CA PHE A 242 3.23 -8.05 -22.77
C PHE A 242 3.65 -6.83 -23.58
N LYS A 243 4.93 -6.46 -23.56
CA LYS A 243 5.48 -5.38 -24.39
C LYS A 243 5.17 -5.60 -25.87
N ALA A 244 5.48 -6.78 -26.41
CA ALA A 244 5.23 -7.11 -27.80
C ALA A 244 3.74 -6.95 -28.18
N SER A 245 2.83 -7.40 -27.31
CA SER A 245 1.38 -7.25 -27.50
C SER A 245 0.95 -5.78 -27.56
N VAL A 246 1.45 -4.94 -26.65
CA VAL A 246 1.13 -3.50 -26.63
C VAL A 246 1.70 -2.78 -27.84
N VAL A 247 2.95 -3.05 -28.21
CA VAL A 247 3.59 -2.48 -29.41
C VAL A 247 2.79 -2.86 -30.66
N GLN A 248 2.49 -4.14 -30.87
CA GLN A 248 1.72 -4.63 -32.00
C GLN A 248 0.36 -3.93 -32.10
N LYS A 249 -0.31 -3.69 -30.99
CA LYS A 249 -1.62 -3.07 -30.94
C LYS A 249 -1.61 -1.61 -31.39
N TYR A 250 -0.57 -0.86 -31.05
CA TYR A 250 -0.53 0.60 -31.26
C TYR A 250 0.43 1.04 -32.34
N GLU A 251 1.32 0.19 -32.83
CA GLU A 251 2.36 0.56 -33.79
C GLU A 251 1.79 1.22 -35.08
N SER A 252 0.74 0.63 -35.66
CA SER A 252 0.11 1.15 -36.87
C SER A 252 -0.60 2.50 -36.67
N ASP A 253 -1.02 2.79 -35.44
CA ASP A 253 -1.81 3.97 -35.09
C ASP A 253 -0.92 5.13 -34.61
N ILE A 254 0.23 4.81 -34.03
CA ILE A 254 1.15 5.82 -33.49
C ILE A 254 2.18 6.23 -34.54
N LYS A 255 2.65 5.30 -35.39
CA LYS A 255 3.63 5.60 -36.42
C LYS A 255 2.98 6.16 -37.68
N ASN A 256 3.52 7.29 -38.16
CA ASN A 256 3.24 7.86 -39.48
C ASN A 256 4.58 8.14 -40.15
N GLY A 257 5.16 7.13 -40.82
CA GLY A 257 6.55 7.14 -41.22
C GLY A 257 7.48 7.10 -39.98
N ASP A 258 8.43 8.04 -39.93
CA ASP A 258 9.36 8.16 -38.79
C ASP A 258 8.83 9.05 -37.64
N SER A 259 7.63 9.62 -37.78
CA SER A 259 7.04 10.49 -36.77
C SER A 259 5.88 9.83 -36.01
N MET A 260 5.67 10.28 -34.77
CA MET A 260 4.56 9.83 -33.94
C MET A 260 3.28 10.60 -34.29
N SER A 261 2.19 9.88 -34.48
CA SER A 261 0.88 10.46 -34.77
C SER A 261 -0.06 10.36 -33.57
N TRP A 262 0.02 11.35 -32.66
CA TRP A 262 -0.81 11.41 -31.46
C TRP A 262 -2.31 11.53 -31.75
N PHE A 263 -2.68 12.19 -32.84
CA PHE A 263 -4.07 12.32 -33.29
C PHE A 263 -4.69 10.98 -33.69
N LYS A 264 -3.92 10.11 -34.34
CA LYS A 264 -4.38 8.75 -34.67
C LYS A 264 -4.60 7.92 -33.38
N LEU A 265 -3.68 8.03 -32.42
CA LEU A 265 -3.83 7.39 -31.09
C LEU A 265 -5.07 7.90 -30.38
N LEU A 266 -5.29 9.23 -30.38
CA LEU A 266 -6.46 9.84 -29.75
C LEU A 266 -7.76 9.31 -30.35
N SER A 267 -7.87 9.31 -31.69
CA SER A 267 -9.05 8.81 -32.39
C SER A 267 -9.29 7.32 -32.16
N LYS A 268 -8.24 6.50 -32.02
CA LYS A 268 -8.38 5.07 -31.73
C LYS A 268 -8.90 4.80 -30.32
N ILE A 269 -8.52 5.61 -29.35
CA ILE A 269 -8.87 5.40 -27.94
C ILE A 269 -10.20 6.02 -27.58
N ASN A 270 -10.46 7.23 -28.07
CA ASN A 270 -11.64 8.00 -27.68
C ASN A 270 -12.79 7.96 -28.71
N GLY A 271 -12.57 7.39 -29.89
CA GLY A 271 -13.53 7.31 -30.98
C GLY A 271 -13.41 8.48 -31.93
#